data_bcdbdade8afa91ee0f216e18207fd29f
#
_entry.id   bcdbdade8afa91ee0f216e18207fd29f
#
_cell.length_a   1.000
_cell.length_b   1.000
_cell.length_c   1.000
_cell.angle_alpha   90.00
_cell.angle_beta   90.00
_cell.angle_gamma   90.00
#
_symmetry.space_group_name_H-M   'P 1'
#
loop_
_entity.id
_entity.type
_entity.pdbx_description
1 polymer ?
#
loop_
_entity_poly.entity_id
_entity_poly.type
_entity_poly.pdbx_seq_one_letter_code
_entity_poly.pdbx_strand_id
1 'polypeptide(L)'
;MLNVIVADMPASIDFYRRLGVAVTDDVDTAGVHVQLRMPGGFSLELDTADSARVWHAGWRADPASVRIVIGFSLSSREAVDERYADLTAAGYMGRQPPFDAFWGARYAIVADPDGNDVGLMSPIDETRRTWPPAESPAQ
;
A
#
# COMPACT_ATOMS: atom_id res chain seq x y z
N MET A 1 8.97 -1.27 -2.61
CA MET A 1 8.28 -0.02 -2.26
C MET A 1 8.16 0.14 -0.76
N LEU A 2 8.04 1.36 -0.28
CA LEU A 2 7.66 1.68 1.09
C LEU A 2 6.37 2.51 1.03
N ASN A 3 5.31 2.04 1.67
CA ASN A 3 4.06 2.76 1.77
C ASN A 3 3.93 3.39 3.16
N VAL A 4 3.60 4.68 3.20
CA VAL A 4 3.43 5.45 4.43
C VAL A 4 2.02 6.01 4.49
N ILE A 5 1.28 5.66 5.53
CA ILE A 5 -0.06 6.18 5.77
C ILE A 5 0.06 7.53 6.49
N VAL A 6 -0.44 8.58 5.84
CA VAL A 6 -0.29 9.97 6.30
C VAL A 6 -1.61 10.55 6.78
N ALA A 7 -1.54 11.41 7.77
CA ALA A 7 -2.71 12.12 8.29
C ALA A 7 -3.06 13.37 7.44
N ASP A 8 -2.05 13.98 6.84
CA ASP A 8 -2.16 15.21 6.04
C ASP A 8 -1.24 15.07 4.83
N MET A 9 -1.83 14.85 3.65
CA MET A 9 -1.08 14.62 2.42
C MET A 9 -0.24 15.84 2.02
N PRO A 10 -0.79 17.07 1.94
CA PRO A 10 0.00 18.26 1.61
C PRO A 10 1.19 18.47 2.55
N ALA A 11 0.98 18.36 3.85
CA ALA A 11 2.05 18.53 4.84
C ALA A 11 3.13 17.45 4.70
N SER A 12 2.75 16.21 4.43
CA SER A 12 3.69 15.10 4.22
C SER A 12 4.51 15.30 2.95
N ILE A 13 3.89 15.71 1.85
CA ILE A 13 4.58 16.02 0.59
C ILE A 13 5.57 17.15 0.79
N ASP A 14 5.20 18.22 1.50
CA ASP A 14 6.09 19.34 1.80
C ASP A 14 7.30 18.91 2.65
N PHE A 15 7.07 18.04 3.64
CA PHE A 15 8.14 17.45 4.43
C PHE A 15 9.15 16.68 3.57
N TYR A 16 8.66 15.74 2.73
CA TYR A 16 9.54 14.93 1.88
C TYR A 16 10.25 15.76 0.81
N ARG A 17 9.59 16.79 0.26
CA ARG A 17 10.22 17.75 -0.65
C ARG A 17 11.37 18.50 0.03
N ARG A 18 11.19 18.97 1.26
CA ARG A 18 12.24 19.62 2.05
C ARG A 18 13.39 18.68 2.41
N LEU A 19 13.10 17.40 2.58
CA LEU A 19 14.11 16.36 2.78
C LEU A 19 14.94 16.09 1.52
N GLY A 20 14.53 16.59 0.36
CA GLY A 20 15.24 16.43 -0.92
C GLY A 20 14.64 15.34 -1.83
N VAL A 21 13.48 14.80 -1.49
CA VAL A 21 12.76 13.88 -2.39
C VAL A 21 12.24 14.67 -3.59
N ALA A 22 12.52 14.19 -4.80
CA ALA A 22 12.00 14.81 -6.01
C ALA A 22 10.48 14.63 -6.09
N VAL A 23 9.77 15.74 -5.98
CA VAL A 23 8.31 15.80 -6.16
C VAL A 23 8.05 16.63 -7.41
N THR A 24 7.52 16.00 -8.44
CA THR A 24 7.20 16.67 -9.71
C THR A 24 5.94 17.52 -9.60
N ASP A 25 5.80 18.52 -10.49
CA ASP A 25 4.67 19.46 -10.45
C ASP A 25 3.31 18.81 -10.82
N ASP A 26 3.34 17.62 -11.43
CA ASP A 26 2.15 16.84 -11.78
C ASP A 26 1.60 15.99 -10.61
N VAL A 27 2.27 16.01 -9.44
CA VAL A 27 1.77 15.32 -8.25
C VAL A 27 0.53 16.01 -7.70
N ASP A 28 -0.57 15.27 -7.65
CA ASP A 28 -1.80 15.76 -7.00
C ASP A 28 -1.63 15.78 -5.48
N THR A 29 -1.31 16.96 -4.96
CA THR A 29 -1.08 17.15 -3.50
C THR A 29 -2.38 17.04 -2.69
N ALA A 30 -3.55 17.09 -3.33
CA ALA A 30 -4.85 16.87 -2.70
C ALA A 30 -5.34 15.41 -2.89
N GLY A 31 -4.57 14.59 -3.60
CA GLY A 31 -4.90 13.19 -3.86
C GLY A 31 -4.88 12.33 -2.61
N VAL A 32 -5.56 11.19 -2.69
CA VAL A 32 -5.60 10.20 -1.61
C VAL A 32 -4.41 9.24 -1.63
N HIS A 33 -3.71 9.19 -2.76
CA HIS A 33 -2.52 8.37 -2.99
C HIS A 33 -1.52 9.15 -3.84
N VAL A 34 -0.25 9.13 -3.44
CA VAL A 34 0.86 9.76 -4.15
C VAL A 34 2.04 8.80 -4.21
N GLN A 35 2.56 8.58 -5.42
CA GLN A 35 3.77 7.78 -5.63
C GLN A 35 4.96 8.69 -5.94
N LEU A 36 6.01 8.59 -5.15
CA LEU A 36 7.26 9.29 -5.33
C LEU A 36 8.35 8.29 -5.74
N ARG A 37 8.92 8.49 -6.94
CA ARG A 37 9.99 7.63 -7.46
C ARG A 37 11.33 8.01 -6.86
N MET A 38 11.98 7.05 -6.24
CA MET A 38 13.29 7.21 -5.63
C MET A 38 14.39 6.67 -6.54
N PRO A 39 15.63 7.17 -6.41
CA PRO A 39 16.78 6.58 -7.11
C PRO A 39 16.89 5.08 -6.84
N GLY A 40 17.33 4.32 -7.86
CA GLY A 40 17.51 2.86 -7.74
C GLY A 40 16.25 2.02 -7.89
N GLY A 41 15.15 2.63 -8.39
CA GLY A 41 13.89 1.91 -8.67
C GLY A 41 13.03 1.65 -7.43
N PHE A 42 13.37 2.22 -6.30
CA PHE A 42 12.56 2.20 -5.09
C PHE A 42 11.42 3.23 -5.22
N SER A 43 10.22 2.91 -4.74
CA SER A 43 9.12 3.86 -4.64
C SER A 43 8.75 4.12 -3.18
N LEU A 44 8.56 5.40 -2.86
CA LEU A 44 7.92 5.86 -1.64
C LEU A 44 6.47 6.22 -2.01
N GLU A 45 5.52 5.58 -1.38
CA GLU A 45 4.10 5.79 -1.62
C GLU A 45 3.44 6.37 -0.37
N LEU A 46 2.69 7.43 -0.55
CA LEU A 46 1.95 8.09 0.52
C LEU A 46 0.46 7.83 0.30
N ASP A 47 -0.21 7.33 1.32
CA ASP A 47 -1.66 7.10 1.31
C ASP A 47 -2.34 7.83 2.44
N THR A 48 -3.51 8.40 2.18
CA THR A 48 -4.37 8.89 3.27
C THR A 48 -4.97 7.72 4.05
N ALA A 49 -5.48 8.01 5.24
CA ALA A 49 -6.19 7.02 6.05
C ALA A 49 -7.38 6.38 5.30
N ASP A 50 -8.09 7.16 4.49
CA ASP A 50 -9.24 6.67 3.72
C ASP A 50 -8.79 5.74 2.60
N SER A 51 -7.71 6.07 1.89
CA SER A 51 -7.09 5.16 0.93
C SER A 51 -6.63 3.86 1.59
N ALA A 52 -5.95 3.95 2.72
CA ALA A 52 -5.46 2.78 3.44
C ALA A 52 -6.57 1.79 3.82
N ARG A 53 -7.75 2.25 4.23
CA ARG A 53 -8.89 1.38 4.56
C ARG A 53 -9.40 0.56 3.38
N VAL A 54 -9.20 1.03 2.15
CA VAL A 54 -9.64 0.32 0.94
C VAL A 54 -8.79 -0.94 0.69
N TRP A 55 -7.49 -0.86 0.94
CA TRP A 55 -6.57 -1.95 0.63
C TRP A 55 -6.03 -2.70 1.87
N HIS A 56 -6.34 -2.21 3.09
CA HIS A 56 -5.92 -2.83 4.35
C HIS A 56 -7.11 -2.92 5.34
N ALA A 57 -7.85 -4.02 5.28
CA ALA A 57 -9.06 -4.24 6.10
C ALA A 57 -8.82 -4.13 7.62
N GLY A 58 -7.63 -4.47 8.08
CA GLY A 58 -7.25 -4.41 9.52
C GLY A 58 -6.75 -3.05 9.99
N TRP A 59 -6.54 -2.09 9.09
CA TRP A 59 -5.96 -0.80 9.48
C TRP A 59 -6.92 0.04 10.32
N ARG A 60 -6.38 0.68 11.36
CA ARG A 60 -7.11 1.59 12.25
C ARG A 60 -6.33 2.89 12.42
N ALA A 61 -7.04 4.02 12.43
CA ALA A 61 -6.47 5.35 12.62
C ALA A 61 -6.23 5.64 14.13
N ASP A 62 -5.33 4.90 14.73
CA ASP A 62 -4.97 5.02 16.14
C ASP A 62 -3.49 5.44 16.22
N PRO A 63 -3.08 6.25 17.20
CA PRO A 63 -1.68 6.65 17.35
C PRO A 63 -0.68 5.50 17.44
N ALA A 64 -1.12 4.32 17.91
CA ALA A 64 -0.32 3.10 17.99
C ALA A 64 -0.40 2.24 16.71
N SER A 65 -1.21 2.62 15.71
CA SER A 65 -1.35 1.87 14.47
C SER A 65 -0.10 1.94 13.60
N VAL A 66 0.18 0.83 12.91
CA VAL A 66 1.19 0.80 11.86
C VAL A 66 0.82 1.78 10.74
N ARG A 67 1.76 2.65 10.38
CA ARG A 67 1.61 3.64 9.31
C ARG A 67 2.47 3.35 8.10
N ILE A 68 3.26 2.27 8.17
CA ILE A 68 4.21 1.88 7.14
C ILE A 68 3.93 0.44 6.76
N VAL A 69 3.88 0.17 5.46
CA VAL A 69 3.82 -1.18 4.90
C VAL A 69 5.04 -1.40 4.01
N ILE A 70 5.80 -2.46 4.29
CA ILE A 70 6.95 -2.87 3.46
C ILE A 70 6.42 -3.80 2.38
N GLY A 71 6.47 -3.37 1.11
CA GLY A 71 5.95 -4.14 -0.01
C GLY A 71 7.03 -4.99 -0.70
N PHE A 72 6.70 -6.26 -0.95
CA PHE A 72 7.50 -7.19 -1.73
C PHE A 72 6.79 -7.54 -3.03
N SER A 73 7.53 -7.46 -4.14
CA SER A 73 7.04 -7.90 -5.44
C SER A 73 7.25 -9.40 -5.61
N LEU A 74 6.19 -10.10 -5.99
CA LEU A 74 6.19 -11.52 -6.32
C LEU A 74 6.01 -11.70 -7.83
N SER A 75 6.32 -12.91 -8.32
CA SER A 75 6.40 -13.18 -9.76
C SER A 75 5.04 -13.27 -10.46
N SER A 76 3.97 -13.60 -9.74
CA SER A 76 2.63 -13.78 -10.33
C SER A 76 1.53 -13.57 -9.28
N ARG A 77 0.28 -13.58 -9.75
CA ARG A 77 -0.91 -13.52 -8.91
C ARG A 77 -1.04 -14.76 -8.04
N GLU A 78 -0.81 -15.92 -8.61
CA GLU A 78 -0.80 -17.21 -7.92
C GLU A 78 0.26 -17.25 -6.82
N ALA A 79 1.45 -16.68 -7.08
CA ALA A 79 2.53 -16.60 -6.11
C ALA A 79 2.13 -15.78 -4.86
N VAL A 80 1.25 -14.77 -5.00
CA VAL A 80 0.71 -14.02 -3.85
C VAL A 80 -0.18 -14.91 -3.01
N ASP A 81 -1.10 -15.65 -3.63
CA ASP A 81 -2.02 -16.56 -2.94
C ASP A 81 -1.25 -17.67 -2.21
N GLU A 82 -0.29 -18.31 -2.91
CA GLU A 82 0.55 -19.38 -2.35
C GLU A 82 1.40 -18.87 -1.18
N ARG A 83 2.04 -17.72 -1.33
CA ARG A 83 2.88 -17.14 -0.28
C ARG A 83 2.07 -16.75 0.95
N TYR A 84 0.90 -16.14 0.77
CA TYR A 84 0.01 -15.82 1.86
C TYR A 84 -0.45 -17.08 2.61
N ALA A 85 -0.87 -18.12 1.87
CA ALA A 85 -1.29 -19.38 2.45
C ALA A 85 -0.16 -20.06 3.23
N ASP A 86 1.07 -20.11 2.68
CA ASP A 86 2.25 -20.66 3.33
C ASP A 86 2.56 -19.96 4.66
N LEU A 87 2.62 -18.62 4.63
CA LEU A 87 2.93 -17.82 5.81
C LEU A 87 1.87 -17.97 6.91
N THR A 88 0.59 -17.93 6.55
CA THR A 88 -0.51 -18.10 7.53
C THR A 88 -0.58 -19.51 8.07
N ALA A 89 -0.31 -20.53 7.27
CA ALA A 89 -0.19 -21.92 7.73
C ALA A 89 1.00 -22.12 8.69
N ALA A 90 2.09 -21.35 8.50
CA ALA A 90 3.24 -21.34 9.41
C ALA A 90 2.99 -20.58 10.73
N GLY A 91 1.81 -19.97 10.90
CA GLY A 91 1.39 -19.27 12.12
C GLY A 91 1.58 -17.76 12.11
N TYR A 92 2.03 -17.15 11.00
CA TYR A 92 2.08 -15.70 10.87
C TYR A 92 0.68 -15.11 10.70
N MET A 93 0.48 -13.92 11.23
CA MET A 93 -0.83 -13.30 11.20
C MET A 93 -1.16 -12.70 9.82
N GLY A 94 -2.26 -13.16 9.21
CA GLY A 94 -2.84 -12.51 8.05
C GLY A 94 -3.54 -11.20 8.45
N ARG A 95 -3.21 -10.11 7.78
CA ARG A 95 -3.83 -8.79 7.98
C ARG A 95 -4.87 -8.50 6.92
N GLN A 96 -4.55 -8.79 5.68
CA GLN A 96 -5.41 -8.64 4.52
C GLN A 96 -5.27 -9.90 3.64
N PRO A 97 -6.30 -10.73 3.54
CA PRO A 97 -6.29 -11.86 2.61
C PRO A 97 -6.08 -11.41 1.15
N PRO A 98 -5.53 -12.29 0.30
CA PRO A 98 -5.34 -11.98 -1.11
C PRO A 98 -6.63 -11.50 -1.78
N PHE A 99 -6.53 -10.37 -2.49
CA PHE A 99 -7.65 -9.79 -3.25
C PHE A 99 -7.16 -9.16 -4.56
N ASP A 100 -8.08 -8.96 -5.48
CA ASP A 100 -7.81 -8.27 -6.73
C ASP A 100 -7.92 -6.76 -6.50
N ALA A 101 -6.76 -6.12 -6.41
CA ALA A 101 -6.68 -4.71 -6.10
C ALA A 101 -7.07 -3.83 -7.30
N PHE A 102 -7.68 -2.70 -7.03
CA PHE A 102 -8.16 -1.76 -8.06
C PHE A 102 -7.03 -1.22 -8.97
N TRP A 103 -5.77 -1.27 -8.52
CA TRP A 103 -4.61 -0.92 -9.34
C TRP A 103 -4.13 -2.03 -10.27
N GLY A 104 -4.83 -3.17 -10.35
CA GLY A 104 -4.58 -4.25 -11.28
C GLY A 104 -3.67 -5.36 -10.77
N ALA A 105 -3.26 -5.31 -9.51
CA ALA A 105 -2.44 -6.37 -8.91
C ALA A 105 -3.28 -7.34 -8.07
N ARG A 106 -2.71 -8.53 -7.81
CA ARG A 106 -3.11 -9.38 -6.69
C ARG A 106 -2.32 -8.92 -5.47
N TYR A 107 -2.98 -8.66 -4.36
CA TYR A 107 -2.36 -8.06 -3.18
C TYR A 107 -2.83 -8.73 -1.89
N ALA A 108 -1.93 -8.85 -0.93
CA ALA A 108 -2.21 -9.35 0.41
C ALA A 108 -1.29 -8.67 1.43
N ILE A 109 -1.65 -8.71 2.71
CA ILE A 109 -0.80 -8.23 3.81
C ILE A 109 -0.72 -9.30 4.89
N VAL A 110 0.51 -9.57 5.36
CA VAL A 110 0.80 -10.39 6.52
C VAL A 110 1.59 -9.57 7.54
N ALA A 111 1.57 -9.95 8.81
CA ALA A 111 2.46 -9.38 9.81
C ALA A 111 3.76 -10.17 9.90
N ASP A 112 4.89 -9.49 10.06
CA ASP A 112 6.14 -10.12 10.45
C ASP A 112 6.12 -10.52 11.95
N PRO A 113 7.15 -11.21 12.49
CA PRO A 113 7.18 -11.61 13.89
C PRO A 113 7.06 -10.47 14.90
N ASP A 114 7.44 -9.25 14.53
CA ASP A 114 7.37 -8.06 15.37
C ASP A 114 6.08 -7.24 15.17
N GLY A 115 5.19 -7.72 14.30
CA GLY A 115 3.89 -7.09 14.00
C GLY A 115 3.94 -6.01 12.93
N ASN A 116 5.04 -5.86 12.19
CA ASN A 116 5.10 -4.94 11.06
C ASN A 116 4.30 -5.49 9.88
N ASP A 117 3.60 -4.60 9.18
CA ASP A 117 2.83 -4.98 8.00
C ASP A 117 3.74 -5.19 6.78
N VAL A 118 3.59 -6.34 6.14
CA VAL A 118 4.32 -6.75 4.94
C VAL A 118 3.34 -7.02 3.81
N GLY A 119 3.39 -6.20 2.77
CA GLY A 119 2.59 -6.33 1.56
C GLY A 119 3.20 -7.31 0.57
N LEU A 120 2.38 -8.20 0.02
CA LEU A 120 2.72 -9.13 -1.05
C LEU A 120 1.98 -8.69 -2.30
N MET A 121 2.69 -8.41 -3.40
CA MET A 121 2.09 -7.84 -4.59
C MET A 121 2.56 -8.54 -5.86
N SER A 122 1.61 -8.91 -6.73
CA SER A 122 1.91 -9.40 -8.08
C SER A 122 2.33 -8.27 -9.01
N PRO A 123 2.86 -8.58 -10.20
CA PRO A 123 2.92 -7.59 -11.28
C PRO A 123 1.56 -6.97 -11.53
N ILE A 124 1.56 -5.70 -11.94
CA ILE A 124 0.34 -4.98 -12.31
C ILE A 124 -0.10 -5.42 -13.70
N ASP A 125 -1.37 -5.80 -13.82
CA ASP A 125 -2.05 -6.04 -15.08
C ASP A 125 -2.96 -4.83 -15.35
N GLU A 126 -2.56 -3.97 -16.27
CA GLU A 126 -3.29 -2.74 -16.61
C GLU A 126 -4.70 -3.02 -17.14
N THR A 127 -4.95 -4.20 -17.70
CA THR A 127 -6.30 -4.57 -18.19
C THR A 127 -7.28 -4.84 -17.05
N ARG A 128 -6.78 -5.08 -15.84
CA ARG A 128 -7.56 -5.31 -14.61
C ARG A 128 -7.68 -4.07 -13.72
N ARG A 129 -7.08 -2.96 -14.15
CA ARG A 129 -7.11 -1.72 -13.38
C ARG A 129 -8.48 -1.07 -13.45
N THR A 130 -9.04 -0.75 -12.28
CA THR A 130 -10.36 -0.10 -12.14
C THR A 130 -10.23 1.22 -11.34
N TRP A 131 -9.19 1.99 -11.61
CA TRP A 131 -8.95 3.27 -10.96
C TRP A 131 -9.73 4.42 -11.61
N PRO A 132 -10.25 5.40 -10.84
CA PRO A 132 -10.45 5.34 -9.40
C PRO A 132 -11.48 4.27 -9.01
N PRO A 133 -11.40 3.68 -7.80
CA PRO A 133 -12.45 2.78 -7.36
C PRO A 133 -13.78 3.51 -7.37
N ALA A 134 -14.85 2.82 -7.78
CA ALA A 134 -16.18 3.35 -7.63
C ALA A 134 -16.36 3.80 -6.17
N GLU A 135 -16.94 5.00 -5.97
CA GLU A 135 -17.19 5.51 -4.63
C GLU A 135 -17.88 4.43 -3.81
N SER A 136 -17.26 4.03 -2.69
CA SER A 136 -17.93 3.14 -1.75
C SER A 136 -19.18 3.83 -1.28
N PRO A 137 -20.36 3.17 -1.32
CA PRO A 137 -21.56 3.78 -0.83
C PRO A 137 -21.33 4.28 0.60
N ALA A 138 -21.65 5.55 0.83
CA ALA A 138 -21.53 6.17 2.14
C ALA A 138 -22.26 5.30 3.18
N GLN A 139 -21.52 4.85 4.17
CA GLN A 139 -22.10 4.16 5.33
C GLN A 139 -22.68 5.17 6.29
#